data_331cc5e6a1df15f576bac0a26140bef0
#
_entry.id   331cc5e6a1df15f576bac0a26140bef0
#
_cell.length_a   1.000
_cell.length_b   1.000
_cell.length_c   1.000
_cell.angle_alpha   90.00
_cell.angle_beta   90.00
_cell.angle_gamma   90.00
#
_symmetry.space_group_name_H-M   'P 1'
#
loop_
_entity.id
_entity.type
_entity.pdbx_description
1 polymer ?
#
loop_
_entity_poly.entity_id
_entity_poly.type
_entity_poly.pdbx_seq_one_letter_code
_entity_poly.pdbx_strand_id
1 'polypeptide(L)'
;MVLYTPGQSSGYPRTEVKEGIRFHFLGGGNGVGNVGCVIEDNTGTRVLIDYGLAPTRPPKYPDQSPPITDAIITHSHIDHIGMVPWLTQFNNVRFHGTSLTSAVSEIMWRDTYKVSKIEGYPLTWDKRDLEYALDSWVTHDYQEWFTIGAWKCRLHRAGHMPGAAMIEIETP
;
A
#
# COMPACT_ATOMS: atom_id res chain seq x y z
N MET A 1 13.07 12.12 17.74
CA MET A 1 12.92 10.94 16.87
C MET A 1 11.54 10.37 17.18
N VAL A 2 10.54 10.66 16.35
CA VAL A 2 9.20 10.10 16.54
C VAL A 2 9.27 8.69 15.97
N LEU A 3 9.36 7.71 16.87
CA LEU A 3 9.17 6.31 16.49
C LEU A 3 7.71 6.16 16.06
N TYR A 4 7.49 5.67 14.85
CA TYR A 4 6.19 5.22 14.41
C TYR A 4 5.74 4.11 15.36
N THR A 5 4.84 4.45 16.26
CA THR A 5 4.33 3.51 17.26
C THR A 5 3.01 2.96 16.75
N PRO A 6 2.87 1.64 16.55
CA PRO A 6 1.58 1.03 16.29
C PRO A 6 0.61 1.44 17.39
N GLY A 7 -0.53 2.04 17.03
CA GLY A 7 -1.55 2.47 18.00
C GLY A 7 -1.76 3.98 18.15
N GLN A 8 -0.96 4.82 17.54
CA GLN A 8 -1.33 6.23 17.40
C GLN A 8 -2.53 6.32 16.45
N SER A 9 -3.58 7.02 16.88
CA SER A 9 -4.77 7.18 16.06
C SER A 9 -4.38 7.76 14.71
N SER A 10 -4.57 6.99 13.64
CA SER A 10 -4.60 7.57 12.31
C SER A 10 -5.65 8.67 12.35
N GLY A 11 -5.41 9.82 11.75
CA GLY A 11 -6.45 10.84 11.57
C GLY A 11 -7.62 10.35 10.71
N TYR A 12 -7.72 9.01 10.51
CA TYR A 12 -8.74 8.37 9.70
C TYR A 12 -10.12 8.54 10.34
N PRO A 13 -11.11 9.08 9.60
CA PRO A 13 -12.45 9.27 10.11
C PRO A 13 -13.09 7.94 10.52
N ARG A 14 -13.65 7.87 11.72
CA ARG A 14 -14.38 6.68 12.22
C ARG A 14 -15.84 6.63 11.75
N THR A 15 -16.29 7.67 11.04
CA THR A 15 -17.67 7.74 10.53
C THR A 15 -17.80 6.95 9.25
N GLU A 16 -18.88 6.19 9.12
CA GLU A 16 -19.23 5.50 7.87
C GLU A 16 -19.44 6.49 6.72
N VAL A 17 -19.15 6.05 5.49
CA VAL A 17 -19.52 6.78 4.28
C VAL A 17 -21.00 6.54 4.04
N LYS A 18 -21.82 7.58 4.15
CA LYS A 18 -23.26 7.47 3.95
C LYS A 18 -23.65 7.55 2.46
N GLU A 19 -22.89 8.28 1.67
CA GLU A 19 -23.15 8.52 0.25
C GLU A 19 -21.84 8.87 -0.47
N GLY A 20 -21.68 8.38 -1.71
CA GLY A 20 -20.52 8.63 -2.55
C GLY A 20 -19.26 7.86 -2.14
N ILE A 21 -18.10 8.41 -2.49
CA ILE A 21 -16.78 7.83 -2.28
C ILE A 21 -15.94 8.78 -1.43
N ARG A 22 -15.26 8.24 -0.45
CA ARG A 22 -14.28 8.98 0.37
C ARG A 22 -12.86 8.60 -0.02
N PHE A 23 -12.02 9.60 -0.25
CA PHE A 23 -10.58 9.46 -0.39
C PHE A 23 -9.92 10.00 0.88
N HIS A 24 -9.05 9.22 1.48
CA HIS A 24 -8.28 9.63 2.64
C HIS A 24 -6.79 9.38 2.39
N PHE A 25 -6.03 10.46 2.23
CA PHE A 25 -4.59 10.41 1.99
C PHE A 25 -3.85 10.20 3.31
N LEU A 26 -3.16 9.08 3.42
CA LEU A 26 -2.27 8.76 4.54
C LEU A 26 -0.88 9.38 4.36
N GLY A 27 -0.52 9.67 3.13
CA GLY A 27 0.73 10.31 2.74
C GLY A 27 0.73 10.67 1.26
N GLY A 28 1.72 11.45 0.83
CA GLY A 28 1.85 11.88 -0.57
C GLY A 28 0.90 13.03 -0.98
N GLY A 29 -0.10 13.40 -0.17
CA GLY A 29 -1.08 14.43 -0.52
C GLY A 29 -0.52 15.86 -0.50
N ASN A 30 0.46 16.14 0.34
CA ASN A 30 1.08 17.46 0.51
C ASN A 30 2.58 17.49 0.16
N GLY A 31 3.09 16.44 -0.46
CA GLY A 31 4.51 16.34 -0.80
C GLY A 31 4.81 15.05 -1.56
N VAL A 32 6.05 14.91 -2.00
CA VAL A 32 6.53 13.72 -2.71
C VAL A 32 6.98 12.66 -1.72
N GLY A 33 6.65 11.40 -2.00
CA GLY A 33 7.05 10.23 -1.21
C GLY A 33 5.99 9.80 -0.20
N ASN A 34 6.23 8.67 0.47
CA ASN A 34 5.36 8.03 1.46
C ASN A 34 3.87 7.97 1.05
N VAL A 35 3.61 7.60 -0.20
CA VAL A 35 2.26 7.58 -0.79
C VAL A 35 1.39 6.54 -0.11
N GLY A 36 0.15 6.91 0.17
CA GLY A 36 -0.88 6.00 0.67
C GLY A 36 -2.25 6.69 0.60
N CYS A 37 -3.22 6.01 0.00
CA CYS A 37 -4.58 6.53 -0.11
C CYS A 37 -5.60 5.43 0.17
N VAL A 38 -6.44 5.63 1.17
CA VAL A 38 -7.60 4.77 1.41
C VAL A 38 -8.79 5.30 0.65
N ILE A 39 -9.43 4.42 -0.12
CA ILE A 39 -10.69 4.70 -0.81
C ILE A 39 -11.77 3.84 -0.14
N GLU A 40 -12.91 4.43 0.15
CA GLU A 40 -14.03 3.77 0.81
C GLU A 40 -15.36 4.31 0.29
N ASP A 41 -16.36 3.45 0.15
CA ASP A 41 -17.71 3.82 -0.26
C ASP A 41 -18.77 3.45 0.80
N ASN A 42 -20.04 3.73 0.50
CA ASN A 42 -21.17 3.45 1.37
C ASN A 42 -21.57 1.95 1.44
N THR A 43 -20.95 1.09 0.65
CA THR A 43 -21.12 -0.38 0.77
C THR A 43 -20.26 -0.97 1.88
N GLY A 44 -19.36 -0.17 2.45
CA GLY A 44 -18.33 -0.60 3.40
C GLY A 44 -17.10 -1.23 2.72
N THR A 45 -17.04 -1.23 1.39
CA THR A 45 -15.83 -1.64 0.66
C THR A 45 -14.75 -0.60 0.88
N ARG A 46 -13.58 -1.05 1.31
CA ARG A 46 -12.42 -0.21 1.62
C ARG A 46 -11.17 -0.82 1.03
N VAL A 47 -10.42 -0.04 0.26
CA VAL A 47 -9.18 -0.46 -0.39
C VAL A 47 -8.10 0.57 -0.13
N LEU A 48 -6.90 0.10 0.19
CA LEU A 48 -5.70 0.94 0.26
C LEU A 48 -4.99 0.93 -1.10
N ILE A 49 -4.65 2.09 -1.61
CA ILE A 49 -3.83 2.24 -2.81
C ILE A 49 -2.43 2.67 -2.37
N ASP A 50 -1.45 1.81 -2.62
CA ASP A 50 -0.06 1.97 -2.21
C ASP A 50 0.14 2.17 -0.71
N TYR A 51 1.34 1.91 -0.21
CA TYR A 51 1.74 2.24 1.16
C TYR A 51 3.26 2.38 1.21
N GLY A 52 3.72 3.59 0.96
CA GLY A 52 5.10 3.89 0.67
C GLY A 52 5.91 4.39 1.85
N LEU A 53 7.19 4.53 1.60
CA LEU A 53 8.20 5.07 2.49
C LEU A 53 8.97 6.15 1.75
N ALA A 54 8.97 7.40 2.24
CA ALA A 54 9.86 8.41 1.66
C ALA A 54 11.30 8.16 2.13
N PRO A 55 12.26 7.91 1.21
CA PRO A 55 13.63 7.53 1.54
C PRO A 55 14.48 8.75 1.95
N THR A 56 13.95 9.56 2.85
CA THR A 56 14.67 10.68 3.47
C THR A 56 15.52 10.19 4.65
N ARG A 57 16.34 11.05 5.22
CA ARG A 57 17.15 10.74 6.41
C ARG A 57 16.78 11.66 7.57
N PRO A 58 16.04 11.17 8.58
CA PRO A 58 15.42 9.84 8.68
C PRO A 58 14.26 9.62 7.67
N PRO A 59 13.91 8.36 7.40
CA PRO A 59 12.76 8.05 6.55
C PRO A 59 11.45 8.65 7.07
N LYS A 60 10.56 9.05 6.15
CA LYS A 60 9.21 9.48 6.50
C LYS A 60 8.22 8.38 6.16
N TYR A 61 7.32 8.11 7.09
CA TYR A 61 6.27 7.12 6.97
C TYR A 61 4.93 7.81 6.64
N PRO A 62 3.98 7.12 5.98
CA PRO A 62 2.61 7.60 5.89
C PRO A 62 1.95 7.54 7.27
N ASP A 63 0.78 8.18 7.40
CA ASP A 63 -0.08 7.98 8.56
C ASP A 63 -0.51 6.51 8.66
N GLN A 64 -0.88 6.08 9.86
CA GLN A 64 -1.29 4.70 10.09
C GLN A 64 -2.53 4.35 9.27
N SER A 65 -2.45 3.22 8.52
CA SER A 65 -3.61 2.68 7.81
C SER A 65 -4.70 2.23 8.79
N PRO A 66 -5.98 2.51 8.50
CA PRO A 66 -7.07 1.83 9.18
C PRO A 66 -7.05 0.33 8.86
N PRO A 67 -7.82 -0.50 9.57
CA PRO A 67 -7.99 -1.90 9.20
C PRO A 67 -8.48 -2.03 7.76
N ILE A 68 -7.76 -2.81 6.96
CA ILE A 68 -8.06 -3.12 5.56
C ILE A 68 -7.91 -4.62 5.33
N THR A 69 -8.56 -5.14 4.31
CA THR A 69 -8.43 -6.53 3.85
C THR A 69 -7.74 -6.61 2.49
N ASP A 70 -7.73 -5.51 1.76
CA ASP A 70 -7.23 -5.45 0.39
C ASP A 70 -6.46 -4.16 0.15
N ALA A 71 -5.32 -4.27 -0.52
CA ALA A 71 -4.55 -3.14 -1.02
C ALA A 71 -4.18 -3.36 -2.48
N ILE A 72 -4.26 -2.32 -3.31
CA ILE A 72 -3.81 -2.37 -4.70
C ILE A 72 -2.49 -1.63 -4.81
N ILE A 73 -1.49 -2.28 -5.37
CA ILE A 73 -0.14 -1.75 -5.53
C ILE A 73 0.07 -1.35 -6.99
N THR A 74 0.27 -0.05 -7.19
CA THR A 74 0.40 0.52 -8.54
C THR A 74 1.72 0.16 -9.20
N HIS A 75 2.82 0.23 -8.47
CA HIS A 75 4.16 -0.11 -8.95
C HIS A 75 5.16 -0.23 -7.78
N SER A 76 6.39 -0.63 -8.09
CA SER A 76 7.37 -1.07 -7.08
C SER A 76 8.40 -0.01 -6.66
N HIS A 77 8.16 1.29 -6.85
CA HIS A 77 9.00 2.30 -6.22
C HIS A 77 8.80 2.35 -4.70
N ILE A 78 9.87 2.62 -3.96
CA ILE A 78 9.88 2.51 -2.49
C ILE A 78 8.91 3.47 -1.82
N ASP A 79 8.64 4.62 -2.40
CA ASP A 79 7.66 5.60 -1.94
C ASP A 79 6.21 5.19 -2.19
N HIS A 80 5.98 4.04 -2.85
CA HIS A 80 4.69 3.38 -3.05
C HIS A 80 4.56 2.06 -2.31
N ILE A 81 5.68 1.34 -2.07
CA ILE A 81 5.64 0.00 -1.48
C ILE A 81 6.38 -0.14 -0.14
N GLY A 82 7.15 0.87 0.27
CA GLY A 82 8.13 0.71 1.35
C GLY A 82 7.55 0.33 2.71
N MET A 83 6.25 0.55 2.93
CA MET A 83 5.54 0.20 4.15
C MET A 83 4.53 -0.95 3.98
N VAL A 84 4.39 -1.51 2.79
CA VAL A 84 3.45 -2.62 2.52
C VAL A 84 3.69 -3.82 3.44
N PRO A 85 4.92 -4.30 3.72
CA PRO A 85 5.13 -5.40 4.65
C PRO A 85 4.61 -5.13 6.07
N TRP A 86 4.62 -3.89 6.52
CA TRP A 86 4.09 -3.53 7.84
C TRP A 86 2.59 -3.84 8.00
N LEU A 87 1.81 -3.79 6.93
CA LEU A 87 0.37 -4.06 6.95
C LEU A 87 0.04 -5.49 7.38
N THR A 88 0.96 -6.43 7.16
CA THR A 88 0.76 -7.86 7.52
C THR A 88 0.77 -8.11 9.02
N GLN A 89 1.25 -7.16 9.84
CA GLN A 89 1.30 -7.29 11.29
C GLN A 89 -0.09 -7.23 11.95
N PHE A 90 -1.10 -6.70 11.26
CA PHE A 90 -2.37 -6.38 11.88
C PHE A 90 -3.55 -7.13 11.26
N ASN A 91 -3.48 -7.51 9.99
CA ASN A 91 -4.57 -8.11 9.24
C ASN A 91 -4.04 -9.09 8.19
N ASN A 92 -4.89 -10.03 7.78
CA ASN A 92 -4.66 -10.84 6.59
C ASN A 92 -5.00 -10.00 5.35
N VAL A 93 -4.09 -9.13 4.94
CA VAL A 93 -4.26 -8.24 3.78
C VAL A 93 -3.85 -8.96 2.51
N ARG A 94 -4.68 -8.90 1.47
CA ARG A 94 -4.33 -9.31 0.11
C ARG A 94 -3.75 -8.11 -0.64
N PHE A 95 -2.62 -8.32 -1.31
CA PHE A 95 -1.98 -7.30 -2.13
C PHE A 95 -2.24 -7.59 -3.60
N HIS A 96 -2.98 -6.72 -4.28
CA HIS A 96 -3.35 -6.86 -5.69
C HIS A 96 -2.41 -6.04 -6.57
N GLY A 97 -1.88 -6.63 -7.62
CA GLY A 97 -0.99 -5.94 -8.55
C GLY A 97 -0.53 -6.88 -9.67
N THR A 98 0.35 -6.39 -10.54
CA THR A 98 0.91 -7.26 -11.59
C THR A 98 1.98 -8.20 -11.02
N SER A 99 2.21 -9.34 -11.67
CA SER A 99 3.27 -10.28 -11.29
C SER A 99 4.66 -9.63 -11.31
N LEU A 100 4.89 -8.71 -12.24
CA LEU A 100 6.17 -8.01 -12.34
C LEU A 100 6.36 -6.99 -11.22
N THR A 101 5.28 -6.30 -10.80
CA THR A 101 5.31 -5.43 -9.61
C THR A 101 5.66 -6.25 -8.36
N SER A 102 5.06 -7.43 -8.18
CA SER A 102 5.38 -8.34 -7.07
C SER A 102 6.87 -8.72 -7.06
N ALA A 103 7.39 -9.20 -8.19
CA ALA A 103 8.78 -9.65 -8.29
C ALA A 103 9.80 -8.54 -8.01
N VAL A 104 9.54 -7.32 -8.50
CA VAL A 104 10.42 -6.17 -8.24
C VAL A 104 10.25 -5.67 -6.80
N SER A 105 9.05 -5.72 -6.23
CA SER A 105 8.81 -5.35 -4.83
C SER A 105 9.63 -6.21 -3.87
N GLU A 106 9.75 -7.52 -4.13
CA GLU A 106 10.61 -8.41 -3.33
C GLU A 106 12.06 -7.89 -3.29
N ILE A 107 12.62 -7.56 -4.46
CA ILE A 107 13.99 -7.03 -4.56
C ILE A 107 14.13 -5.72 -3.76
N MET A 108 13.18 -4.80 -3.94
CA MET A 108 13.19 -3.50 -3.27
C MET A 108 13.06 -3.63 -1.74
N TRP A 109 12.20 -4.52 -1.23
CA TRP A 109 12.05 -4.73 0.21
C TRP A 109 13.30 -5.38 0.83
N ARG A 110 13.91 -6.38 0.15
CA ARG A 110 15.14 -7.02 0.62
C ARG A 110 16.29 -6.01 0.68
N ASP A 111 16.39 -5.12 -0.32
CA ASP A 111 17.38 -4.06 -0.34
C ASP A 111 17.12 -3.01 0.76
N THR A 112 15.88 -2.53 0.89
CA THR A 112 15.47 -1.59 1.94
C THR A 112 15.80 -2.14 3.34
N TYR A 113 15.51 -3.42 3.59
CA TYR A 113 15.85 -4.07 4.85
C TYR A 113 17.36 -4.09 5.10
N LYS A 114 18.16 -4.42 4.08
CA LYS A 114 19.62 -4.41 4.16
C LYS A 114 20.15 -3.00 4.43
N VAL A 115 19.69 -2.01 3.68
CA VAL A 115 20.11 -0.60 3.82
C VAL A 115 19.76 -0.09 5.22
N SER A 116 18.57 -0.38 5.74
CA SER A 116 18.18 0.05 7.09
C SER A 116 19.14 -0.46 8.18
N LYS A 117 19.65 -1.69 8.04
CA LYS A 117 20.63 -2.26 8.96
C LYS A 117 22.01 -1.61 8.84
N ILE A 118 22.42 -1.25 7.64
CA ILE A 118 23.71 -0.58 7.38
C ILE A 118 23.68 0.86 7.89
N GLU A 119 22.60 1.58 7.60
CA GLU A 119 22.43 3.00 7.91
C GLU A 119 21.96 3.24 9.35
N GLY A 120 21.53 2.20 10.06
CA GLY A 120 21.12 2.26 11.47
C GLY A 120 19.79 2.96 11.72
N TYR A 121 18.89 3.06 10.72
CA TYR A 121 17.54 3.55 10.97
C TYR A 121 16.56 2.37 11.17
N PRO A 122 15.61 2.49 12.10
CA PRO A 122 14.64 1.43 12.34
C PRO A 122 13.63 1.34 11.19
N LEU A 123 13.42 0.12 10.64
CA LEU A 123 12.21 -0.20 9.91
C LEU A 123 11.14 -0.66 10.90
N THR A 124 9.88 -0.40 10.57
CA THR A 124 8.73 -0.83 11.38
C THR A 124 8.28 -2.24 11.06
N TRP A 125 8.93 -2.90 10.12
CA TRP A 125 8.67 -4.27 9.68
C TRP A 125 9.98 -5.09 9.59
N ASP A 126 9.86 -6.40 9.61
CA ASP A 126 10.98 -7.34 9.56
C ASP A 126 10.90 -8.30 8.35
N LYS A 127 11.83 -9.27 8.30
CA LYS A 127 11.86 -10.27 7.23
C LYS A 127 10.62 -11.15 7.17
N ARG A 128 10.02 -11.45 8.33
CA ARG A 128 8.81 -12.27 8.38
C ARG A 128 7.63 -11.52 7.78
N ASP A 129 7.49 -10.22 8.07
CA ASP A 129 6.47 -9.37 7.48
C ASP A 129 6.61 -9.30 5.95
N LEU A 130 7.87 -9.23 5.46
CA LEU A 130 8.17 -9.26 4.04
C LEU A 130 7.71 -10.58 3.38
N GLU A 131 8.05 -11.73 3.98
CA GLU A 131 7.64 -13.03 3.43
C GLU A 131 6.10 -13.17 3.43
N TYR A 132 5.42 -12.74 4.50
CA TYR A 132 3.96 -12.72 4.53
C TYR A 132 3.36 -11.80 3.46
N ALA A 133 3.98 -10.66 3.18
CA ALA A 133 3.52 -9.77 2.12
C ALA A 133 3.62 -10.43 0.74
N LEU A 134 4.70 -11.17 0.48
CA LEU A 134 4.86 -11.94 -0.77
C LEU A 134 3.83 -13.05 -0.89
N ASP A 135 3.60 -13.82 0.18
CA ASP A 135 2.63 -14.92 0.21
C ASP A 135 1.17 -14.43 0.06
N SER A 136 0.90 -13.17 0.44
CA SER A 136 -0.42 -12.56 0.35
C SER A 136 -0.69 -11.85 -0.99
N TRP A 137 0.21 -11.99 -1.96
CA TRP A 137 0.07 -11.32 -3.26
C TRP A 137 -0.89 -12.05 -4.17
N VAL A 138 -1.82 -11.28 -4.75
CA VAL A 138 -2.77 -11.75 -5.79
C VAL A 138 -2.43 -11.05 -7.10
N THR A 139 -1.94 -11.80 -8.07
CA THR A 139 -1.54 -11.25 -9.36
C THR A 139 -2.71 -11.11 -10.31
N HIS A 140 -2.74 -10.00 -11.05
CA HIS A 140 -3.72 -9.73 -12.10
C HIS A 140 -3.02 -9.32 -13.39
N ASP A 141 -3.53 -9.78 -14.51
CA ASP A 141 -3.10 -9.32 -15.82
C ASP A 141 -3.70 -7.96 -16.16
N TYR A 142 -3.03 -7.20 -17.04
CA TYR A 142 -3.60 -5.95 -17.54
C TYR A 142 -4.89 -6.22 -18.33
N GLN A 143 -5.85 -5.32 -18.20
CA GLN A 143 -7.17 -5.37 -18.87
C GLN A 143 -8.09 -6.47 -18.34
N GLU A 144 -7.68 -7.27 -17.36
CA GLU A 144 -8.51 -8.26 -16.72
C GLU A 144 -9.28 -7.66 -15.55
N TRP A 145 -10.59 -7.96 -15.46
CA TRP A 145 -11.42 -7.55 -14.35
C TRP A 145 -11.29 -8.49 -13.16
N PHE A 146 -11.16 -7.93 -11.98
CA PHE A 146 -11.22 -8.64 -10.71
C PHE A 146 -12.12 -7.88 -9.73
N THR A 147 -12.49 -8.51 -8.60
CA THR A 147 -13.41 -7.91 -7.63
C THR A 147 -12.76 -7.75 -6.26
N ILE A 148 -13.07 -6.64 -5.60
CA ILE A 148 -12.76 -6.40 -4.19
C ILE A 148 -14.05 -5.90 -3.52
N GLY A 149 -14.61 -6.70 -2.59
CA GLY A 149 -15.91 -6.38 -2.02
C GLY A 149 -16.98 -6.22 -3.09
N ALA A 150 -17.65 -5.07 -3.11
CA ALA A 150 -18.66 -4.72 -4.11
C ALA A 150 -18.08 -4.09 -5.38
N TRP A 151 -16.77 -3.81 -5.43
CA TRP A 151 -16.14 -3.10 -6.54
C TRP A 151 -15.60 -4.04 -7.59
N LYS A 152 -15.62 -3.58 -8.86
CA LYS A 152 -14.86 -4.18 -9.94
C LYS A 152 -13.62 -3.33 -10.21
N CYS A 153 -12.48 -3.98 -10.31
CA CYS A 153 -11.19 -3.33 -10.51
C CYS A 153 -10.51 -3.87 -11.76
N ARG A 154 -9.73 -3.02 -12.43
CA ARG A 154 -8.94 -3.40 -13.60
C ARG A 154 -7.64 -2.61 -13.65
N LEU A 155 -6.55 -3.29 -14.03
CA LEU A 155 -5.23 -2.68 -14.18
C LEU A 155 -4.99 -2.29 -15.64
N HIS A 156 -4.51 -1.07 -15.85
CA HIS A 156 -4.09 -0.55 -17.15
C HIS A 156 -2.59 -0.26 -17.14
N ARG A 157 -1.93 -0.39 -18.29
CA ARG A 157 -0.51 -0.05 -18.39
C ARG A 157 -0.28 1.43 -18.13
N ALA A 158 0.56 1.76 -17.17
CA ALA A 158 0.88 3.16 -16.84
C ALA A 158 2.04 3.73 -17.66
N GLY A 159 2.89 2.88 -18.27
CA GLY A 159 4.05 3.34 -19.06
C GLY A 159 5.18 3.93 -18.22
N HIS A 160 5.12 3.85 -16.90
CA HIS A 160 6.09 4.45 -15.98
C HIS A 160 7.33 3.56 -15.75
N MET A 161 7.11 2.31 -15.40
CA MET A 161 8.14 1.28 -15.25
C MET A 161 7.55 -0.11 -15.54
N PRO A 162 8.37 -1.16 -15.73
CA PRO A 162 7.85 -2.51 -15.90
C PRO A 162 6.93 -2.93 -14.74
N GLY A 163 5.73 -3.41 -15.09
CA GLY A 163 4.72 -3.79 -14.09
C GLY A 163 3.80 -2.67 -13.61
N ALA A 164 4.14 -1.41 -13.84
CA ALA A 164 3.36 -0.27 -13.34
C ALA A 164 1.96 -0.22 -13.95
N ALA A 165 0.97 0.08 -13.10
CA ALA A 165 -0.44 0.11 -13.46
C ALA A 165 -1.14 1.40 -13.02
N MET A 166 -2.05 1.88 -13.87
CA MET A 166 -3.18 2.71 -13.47
C MET A 166 -4.32 1.80 -13.05
N ILE A 167 -5.13 2.24 -12.11
CA ILE A 167 -6.23 1.44 -11.56
C ILE A 167 -7.55 2.07 -12.00
N GLU A 168 -8.39 1.28 -12.65
CA GLU A 168 -9.79 1.60 -12.90
C GLU A 168 -10.65 0.90 -11.86
N ILE A 169 -11.57 1.62 -11.24
CA ILE A 169 -12.50 1.10 -10.23
C ILE A 169 -13.92 1.48 -10.60
N GLU A 170 -14.78 0.48 -10.75
CA GLU A 170 -16.23 0.65 -10.85
C GLU A 170 -16.85 0.36 -9.48
N THR A 171 -17.53 1.33 -8.91
CA THR A 171 -18.31 1.20 -7.66
C THR A 171 -19.79 1.08 -7.97
N PRO A 172 -20.61 0.52 -7.07
CA PRO A 172 -22.07 0.47 -7.21
C PRO A 172 -22.72 1.83 -7.36
#